data_d7194b628953d83ed4324973ab8b3de4
#
_entry.id   d7194b628953d83ed4324973ab8b3de4
#
_cell.length_a   1.000
_cell.length_b   1.000
_cell.length_c   1.000
_cell.angle_alpha   90.00
_cell.angle_beta   90.00
_cell.angle_gamma   90.00
#
_symmetry.space_group_name_H-M   'P 1'
#
loop_
_entity.id
_entity.type
_entity.pdbx_description
1 polymer ?
#
loop_
_entity_poly.entity_id
_entity_poly.type
_entity_poly.pdbx_seq_one_letter_code
_entity_poly.pdbx_strand_id
1 'polypeptide(L)'
;MSVHLRFLVVASLLVFVLPGQLIAQEDVADIASQDLRADKDENKRYFLVGPHKGVTAPKKGYGLLVVLPGGDGSPDFHPFVKRIYKNSVPEGYVLAQPVAVKWTEKQQIVWPTDKNRAEGMKFSTEEFVDAVIKDVGGKHQLDPERTFTLTWSSSGPAAYAVSLTSKKVTGSFIAMSVFKPAFLPPLEKAKGHGYFLYHSPDDRVCPFRMAEQAAKDLENSGATVKLTTYEGGHGWRAGLYDQIRKGVEWLEKNHATRDKQ
;
A
#
# COMPACT_ATOMS: atom_id res chain seq x y z
N MET A 1 15.25 26.45 -65.00
CA MET A 1 14.13 25.67 -64.43
C MET A 1 14.75 24.60 -63.57
N SER A 2 14.72 24.78 -62.27
CA SER A 2 15.32 23.84 -61.30
C SER A 2 14.17 23.20 -60.51
N VAL A 3 14.01 21.88 -60.64
CA VAL A 3 12.98 21.10 -59.97
C VAL A 3 13.54 20.61 -58.62
N HIS A 4 13.00 21.12 -57.51
CA HIS A 4 13.35 20.64 -56.18
C HIS A 4 12.45 19.47 -55.79
N LEU A 5 13.04 18.28 -55.76
CA LEU A 5 12.39 17.04 -55.32
C LEU A 5 12.44 17.00 -53.78
N ARG A 6 11.29 17.19 -53.09
CA ARG A 6 11.15 17.06 -51.65
C ARG A 6 10.90 15.57 -51.31
N PHE A 7 11.89 14.96 -50.65
CA PHE A 7 11.70 13.63 -50.04
C PHE A 7 10.94 13.79 -48.71
N LEU A 8 9.76 13.20 -48.65
CA LEU A 8 9.02 13.03 -47.39
C LEU A 8 9.61 11.79 -46.70
N VAL A 9 10.27 11.98 -45.58
CA VAL A 9 10.69 10.89 -44.68
C VAL A 9 9.53 10.61 -43.76
N VAL A 10 8.82 9.52 -44.00
CA VAL A 10 7.82 8.97 -43.05
C VAL A 10 8.59 8.20 -41.96
N ALA A 11 8.75 8.78 -40.81
CA ALA A 11 9.29 8.08 -39.66
C ALA A 11 8.21 7.17 -39.04
N SER A 12 8.26 5.88 -39.37
CA SER A 12 7.45 4.88 -38.68
C SER A 12 7.97 4.68 -37.27
N LEU A 13 7.25 5.18 -36.27
CA LEU A 13 7.49 4.84 -34.85
C LEU A 13 7.11 3.37 -34.64
N LEU A 14 8.10 2.49 -34.64
CA LEU A 14 7.95 1.12 -34.13
C LEU A 14 7.87 1.19 -32.60
N VAL A 15 6.69 1.04 -32.06
CA VAL A 15 6.49 0.83 -30.60
C VAL A 15 7.01 -0.58 -30.29
N PHE A 16 8.22 -0.66 -29.76
CA PHE A 16 8.75 -1.90 -29.19
C PHE A 16 8.05 -2.15 -27.85
N VAL A 17 7.02 -2.97 -27.87
CA VAL A 17 6.47 -3.57 -26.65
C VAL A 17 7.51 -4.58 -26.15
N LEU A 18 8.20 -4.27 -25.06
CA LEU A 18 9.18 -5.16 -24.46
C LEU A 18 8.48 -6.45 -23.99
N PRO A 19 8.95 -7.64 -24.39
CA PRO A 19 8.30 -8.92 -24.08
C PRO A 19 8.14 -9.18 -22.57
N GLY A 20 8.92 -8.53 -21.70
CA GLY A 20 8.79 -8.62 -20.26
C GLY A 20 7.50 -8.03 -19.67
N GLN A 21 6.85 -7.05 -20.32
CA GLN A 21 5.57 -6.50 -19.86
C GLN A 21 4.38 -7.44 -20.13
N LEU A 22 4.40 -8.19 -21.24
CA LEU A 22 3.37 -9.18 -21.56
C LEU A 22 3.40 -10.37 -20.60
N ILE A 23 4.59 -10.90 -20.30
CA ILE A 23 4.77 -12.01 -19.36
C ILE A 23 4.29 -11.61 -17.93
N ALA A 24 4.57 -10.37 -17.49
CA ALA A 24 4.16 -9.89 -16.18
C ALA A 24 2.63 -9.73 -16.02
N GLN A 25 1.89 -9.58 -17.09
CA GLN A 25 0.43 -9.48 -17.08
C GLN A 25 -0.23 -10.85 -17.13
N GLU A 26 0.35 -11.81 -17.83
CA GLU A 26 -0.16 -13.18 -17.96
C GLU A 26 -0.10 -13.97 -16.64
N ASP A 27 0.93 -13.75 -15.81
CA ASP A 27 1.14 -14.51 -14.58
C ASP A 27 0.11 -14.24 -13.47
N VAL A 28 -0.72 -13.19 -13.60
CA VAL A 28 -1.80 -12.80 -12.69
C VAL A 28 -3.18 -12.72 -13.35
N ALA A 29 -3.33 -13.24 -14.56
CA ALA A 29 -4.60 -13.27 -15.28
C ALA A 29 -5.67 -14.08 -14.51
N ASP A 30 -5.25 -15.09 -13.78
CA ASP A 30 -6.09 -15.96 -12.92
C ASP A 30 -6.57 -15.27 -11.62
N ILE A 31 -5.99 -14.14 -11.25
CA ILE A 31 -6.35 -13.41 -10.03
C ILE A 31 -7.49 -12.43 -10.33
N ALA A 32 -8.68 -12.76 -9.84
CA ALA A 32 -9.86 -11.91 -9.99
C ALA A 32 -9.68 -10.58 -9.25
N SER A 33 -10.11 -9.49 -9.88
CA SER A 33 -10.16 -8.16 -9.25
C SER A 33 -11.33 -7.34 -9.81
N GLN A 34 -11.80 -6.38 -8.99
CA GLN A 34 -12.86 -5.45 -9.34
C GLN A 34 -12.35 -4.03 -9.20
N ASP A 35 -12.68 -3.15 -10.16
CA ASP A 35 -12.41 -1.71 -10.12
C ASP A 35 -13.63 -0.99 -9.54
N LEU A 36 -13.50 -0.43 -8.35
CA LEU A 36 -14.61 0.06 -7.51
C LEU A 36 -14.40 1.51 -7.07
N ARG A 37 -15.49 2.09 -6.55
CA ARG A 37 -15.54 3.46 -6.00
C ARG A 37 -16.17 3.42 -4.61
N ALA A 38 -15.38 3.70 -3.56
CA ALA A 38 -15.89 3.80 -2.21
C ALA A 38 -16.79 5.03 -2.06
N ASP A 39 -17.84 4.93 -1.25
CA ASP A 39 -18.86 5.96 -1.02
C ASP A 39 -19.51 6.50 -2.33
N LYS A 40 -19.42 5.78 -3.45
CA LYS A 40 -19.84 6.24 -4.79
C LYS A 40 -19.12 7.52 -5.26
N ASP A 41 -17.92 7.80 -4.73
CA ASP A 41 -17.08 8.93 -5.10
C ASP A 41 -16.05 8.49 -6.14
N GLU A 42 -16.07 9.10 -7.34
CA GLU A 42 -15.15 8.77 -8.44
C GLU A 42 -13.67 8.95 -8.06
N ASN A 43 -13.37 9.85 -7.11
CA ASN A 43 -12.02 10.06 -6.61
C ASN A 43 -11.59 8.99 -5.59
N LYS A 44 -12.52 8.23 -5.01
CA LYS A 44 -12.21 7.13 -4.09
C LYS A 44 -12.10 5.79 -4.83
N ARG A 45 -11.37 5.78 -5.95
CA ARG A 45 -11.14 4.59 -6.76
C ARG A 45 -10.23 3.60 -6.04
N TYR A 46 -10.60 2.32 -6.05
CA TYR A 46 -9.76 1.25 -5.55
C TYR A 46 -10.01 -0.06 -6.31
N PHE A 47 -9.03 -0.96 -6.28
CA PHE A 47 -9.19 -2.34 -6.76
C PHE A 47 -9.40 -3.27 -5.58
N LEU A 48 -10.43 -4.12 -5.68
CA LEU A 48 -10.66 -5.21 -4.73
C LEU A 48 -10.16 -6.51 -5.37
N VAL A 49 -9.24 -7.21 -4.71
CA VAL A 49 -8.65 -8.47 -5.15
C VAL A 49 -9.04 -9.59 -4.21
N GLY A 50 -9.47 -10.71 -4.79
CA GLY A 50 -9.91 -11.88 -4.03
C GLY A 50 -11.42 -11.88 -3.71
N PRO A 51 -11.88 -12.82 -2.86
CA PRO A 51 -11.09 -13.87 -2.24
C PRO A 51 -10.54 -14.90 -3.24
N HIS A 52 -9.62 -15.75 -2.80
CA HIS A 52 -9.12 -16.86 -3.63
C HIS A 52 -10.26 -17.77 -4.03
N LYS A 53 -10.27 -18.21 -5.30
CA LYS A 53 -11.31 -19.06 -5.84
C LYS A 53 -11.41 -20.39 -5.05
N GLY A 54 -12.62 -20.73 -4.60
CA GLY A 54 -12.89 -21.97 -3.85
C GLY A 54 -12.54 -21.89 -2.36
N VAL A 55 -12.03 -20.76 -1.86
CA VAL A 55 -11.76 -20.57 -0.44
C VAL A 55 -13.02 -20.12 0.29
N THR A 56 -13.46 -20.89 1.26
CA THR A 56 -14.59 -20.55 2.14
C THR A 56 -14.17 -19.44 3.11
N ALA A 57 -15.07 -18.50 3.35
CA ALA A 57 -14.82 -17.42 4.32
C ALA A 57 -14.50 -18.01 5.72
N PRO A 58 -13.45 -17.53 6.41
CA PRO A 58 -13.21 -17.91 7.79
C PRO A 58 -14.39 -17.56 8.69
N LYS A 59 -14.56 -18.28 9.80
CA LYS A 59 -15.71 -18.06 10.73
C LYS A 59 -15.83 -16.63 11.25
N LYS A 60 -14.70 -15.97 11.51
CA LYS A 60 -14.66 -14.54 11.94
C LYS A 60 -14.76 -13.55 10.77
N GLY A 61 -14.69 -14.01 9.54
CA GLY A 61 -14.61 -13.21 8.32
C GLY A 61 -13.20 -13.19 7.73
N TYR A 62 -13.07 -12.54 6.58
CA TYR A 62 -11.79 -12.37 5.89
C TYR A 62 -10.91 -11.34 6.60
N GLY A 63 -9.61 -11.58 6.64
CA GLY A 63 -8.65 -10.51 6.86
C GLY A 63 -8.67 -9.53 5.68
N LEU A 64 -8.34 -8.27 5.92
CA LEU A 64 -8.21 -7.25 4.89
C LEU A 64 -6.78 -6.68 4.87
N LEU A 65 -6.14 -6.73 3.70
CA LEU A 65 -4.89 -6.05 3.47
C LEU A 65 -5.13 -4.83 2.57
N VAL A 66 -4.99 -3.62 3.11
CA VAL A 66 -5.08 -2.38 2.33
C VAL A 66 -3.69 -2.02 1.84
N VAL A 67 -3.48 -2.05 0.53
CA VAL A 67 -2.17 -1.78 -0.11
C VAL A 67 -2.15 -0.38 -0.69
N LEU A 68 -1.31 0.49 -0.13
CA LEU A 68 -1.04 1.81 -0.69
C LEU A 68 0.30 1.76 -1.43
N PRO A 69 0.31 1.73 -2.78
CA PRO A 69 1.54 1.68 -3.54
C PRO A 69 2.45 2.89 -3.31
N GLY A 70 3.76 2.66 -3.36
CA GLY A 70 4.75 3.74 -3.44
C GLY A 70 4.75 4.41 -4.82
N GLY A 71 5.86 5.10 -5.15
CA GLY A 71 5.96 5.84 -6.40
C GLY A 71 4.90 6.94 -6.49
N ASP A 72 4.13 6.95 -7.57
CA ASP A 72 3.01 7.87 -7.78
C ASP A 72 1.65 7.33 -7.29
N GLY A 73 1.61 6.10 -6.75
CA GLY A 73 0.38 5.48 -6.28
C GLY A 73 -0.64 5.16 -7.37
N SER A 74 -0.22 5.15 -8.64
CA SER A 74 -1.08 4.98 -9.81
C SER A 74 -1.67 3.57 -9.94
N PRO A 75 -2.71 3.38 -10.78
CA PRO A 75 -3.26 2.07 -11.08
C PRO A 75 -2.27 1.12 -11.76
N ASP A 76 -1.16 1.62 -12.31
CA ASP A 76 -0.14 0.82 -12.99
C ASP A 76 0.56 -0.17 -12.05
N PHE A 77 0.48 0.05 -10.73
CA PHE A 77 0.92 -0.92 -9.73
C PHE A 77 -0.01 -2.12 -9.59
N HIS A 78 -1.21 -2.10 -10.20
CA HIS A 78 -2.19 -3.17 -9.98
C HIS A 78 -1.69 -4.59 -10.35
N PRO A 79 -0.98 -4.82 -11.46
CA PRO A 79 -0.39 -6.13 -11.74
C PRO A 79 0.61 -6.58 -10.67
N PHE A 80 1.42 -5.66 -10.13
CA PHE A 80 2.34 -5.97 -9.03
C PHE A 80 1.59 -6.30 -7.73
N VAL A 81 0.53 -5.56 -7.41
CA VAL A 81 -0.31 -5.83 -6.23
C VAL A 81 -1.04 -7.17 -6.35
N LYS A 82 -1.49 -7.56 -7.55
CA LYS A 82 -2.03 -8.91 -7.79
C LYS A 82 -0.98 -10.01 -7.56
N ARG A 83 0.30 -9.78 -7.93
CA ARG A 83 1.41 -10.70 -7.60
C ARG A 83 1.66 -10.80 -6.09
N ILE A 84 1.59 -9.67 -5.37
CA ILE A 84 1.64 -9.68 -3.89
C ILE A 84 0.50 -10.55 -3.35
N TYR A 85 -0.72 -10.37 -3.83
CA TYR A 85 -1.87 -11.18 -3.41
C TYR A 85 -1.63 -12.67 -3.66
N LYS A 86 -1.24 -13.04 -4.88
CA LYS A 86 -1.00 -14.43 -5.29
C LYS A 86 0.09 -15.13 -4.49
N ASN A 87 1.18 -14.41 -4.19
CA ASN A 87 2.40 -15.04 -3.67
C ASN A 87 2.67 -14.78 -2.18
N SER A 88 2.00 -13.80 -1.58
CA SER A 88 2.32 -13.34 -0.22
C SER A 88 1.15 -13.34 0.75
N VAL A 89 -0.07 -13.11 0.24
CA VAL A 89 -1.23 -12.93 1.11
C VAL A 89 -1.77 -14.30 1.51
N PRO A 90 -1.92 -14.60 2.82
CA PRO A 90 -2.46 -15.88 3.28
C PRO A 90 -3.88 -16.12 2.76
N GLU A 91 -4.29 -17.38 2.66
CA GLU A 91 -5.70 -17.73 2.43
C GLU A 91 -6.60 -17.12 3.51
N GLY A 92 -7.82 -16.78 3.14
CA GLY A 92 -8.74 -16.12 4.07
C GLY A 92 -8.54 -14.60 4.20
N TYR A 93 -7.85 -14.00 3.24
CA TYR A 93 -7.78 -12.54 3.06
C TYR A 93 -8.44 -12.10 1.76
N VAL A 94 -8.89 -10.85 1.78
CA VAL A 94 -9.10 -10.02 0.59
C VAL A 94 -8.13 -8.85 0.64
N LEU A 95 -7.84 -8.27 -0.53
CA LEU A 95 -6.91 -7.16 -0.64
C LEU A 95 -7.61 -5.98 -1.32
N ALA A 96 -7.45 -4.78 -0.77
CA ALA A 96 -7.91 -3.55 -1.39
C ALA A 96 -6.70 -2.65 -1.73
N GLN A 97 -6.65 -2.18 -2.98
CA GLN A 97 -5.63 -1.25 -3.45
C GLN A 97 -6.27 0.09 -3.80
N PRO A 98 -6.30 1.08 -2.91
CA PRO A 98 -6.61 2.45 -3.26
C PRO A 98 -5.70 2.98 -4.35
N VAL A 99 -6.21 3.88 -5.18
CA VAL A 99 -5.46 4.61 -6.21
C VAL A 99 -5.26 6.04 -5.74
N ALA A 100 -4.01 6.51 -5.74
CA ALA A 100 -3.71 7.85 -5.27
C ALA A 100 -4.42 8.93 -6.12
N VAL A 101 -4.90 9.97 -5.45
CA VAL A 101 -5.58 11.08 -6.11
C VAL A 101 -4.60 12.24 -6.31
N LYS A 102 -4.51 12.71 -7.52
CA LYS A 102 -3.78 13.92 -7.87
C LYS A 102 -4.76 15.11 -7.91
N TRP A 103 -4.79 15.90 -6.86
CA TRP A 103 -5.71 17.04 -6.70
C TRP A 103 -5.30 18.24 -7.55
N THR A 104 -3.99 18.43 -7.74
CA THR A 104 -3.45 19.50 -8.60
C THR A 104 -2.25 18.98 -9.38
N GLU A 105 -1.93 19.59 -10.52
CA GLU A 105 -0.76 19.20 -11.32
C GLU A 105 0.57 19.36 -10.56
N LYS A 106 0.64 20.32 -9.64
CA LYS A 106 1.84 20.63 -8.85
C LYS A 106 1.96 19.81 -7.56
N GLN A 107 1.01 18.92 -7.29
CA GLN A 107 1.03 18.13 -6.06
C GLN A 107 2.28 17.27 -5.96
N GLN A 108 3.01 17.42 -4.85
CA GLN A 108 4.22 16.65 -4.54
C GLN A 108 3.95 15.45 -3.62
N ILE A 109 2.92 15.54 -2.79
CA ILE A 109 2.57 14.51 -1.82
C ILE A 109 1.63 13.52 -2.49
N VAL A 110 2.08 12.27 -2.67
CA VAL A 110 1.28 11.24 -3.36
C VAL A 110 0.06 10.85 -2.54
N TRP A 111 0.24 10.67 -1.23
CA TRP A 111 -0.80 10.26 -0.29
C TRP A 111 -0.97 11.36 0.78
N PRO A 112 -1.71 12.44 0.48
CA PRO A 112 -1.90 13.52 1.44
C PRO A 112 -2.76 13.07 2.62
N THR A 113 -2.39 13.54 3.82
CA THR A 113 -3.03 13.20 5.09
C THR A 113 -3.63 14.42 5.74
N ASP A 114 -4.40 14.26 6.81
CA ASP A 114 -4.97 15.41 7.53
C ASP A 114 -3.91 16.36 8.08
N LYS A 115 -2.75 15.84 8.48
CA LYS A 115 -1.63 16.62 9.00
C LYS A 115 -0.66 17.11 7.91
N ASN A 116 -0.70 16.53 6.71
CA ASN A 116 0.14 16.90 5.58
C ASN A 116 -0.73 16.99 4.33
N ARG A 117 -1.41 18.11 4.17
CA ARG A 117 -2.46 18.30 3.17
C ARG A 117 -1.90 18.69 1.81
N ALA A 118 -2.60 18.30 0.75
CA ALA A 118 -2.41 18.84 -0.59
C ALA A 118 -3.43 19.94 -0.86
N GLU A 119 -3.05 20.90 -1.70
CA GLU A 119 -3.97 21.93 -2.17
C GLU A 119 -5.16 21.31 -2.91
N GLY A 120 -6.36 21.78 -2.61
CA GLY A 120 -7.60 21.33 -3.26
C GLY A 120 -8.06 19.93 -2.84
N MET A 121 -7.38 19.25 -1.91
CA MET A 121 -7.83 17.92 -1.48
C MET A 121 -9.19 17.98 -0.79
N LYS A 122 -10.07 17.04 -1.15
CA LYS A 122 -11.44 16.94 -0.63
C LYS A 122 -11.55 15.96 0.55
N PHE A 123 -10.65 14.99 0.62
CA PHE A 123 -10.56 14.01 1.70
C PHE A 123 -9.10 13.59 1.90
N SER A 124 -8.76 13.16 3.08
CA SER A 124 -7.44 12.65 3.44
C SER A 124 -7.27 11.18 3.06
N THR A 125 -6.02 10.68 3.07
CA THR A 125 -5.77 9.24 2.88
C THR A 125 -6.42 8.41 3.99
N GLU A 126 -6.49 8.93 5.22
CA GLU A 126 -7.15 8.29 6.36
C GLU A 126 -8.66 8.10 6.08
N GLU A 127 -9.35 9.15 5.63
CA GLU A 127 -10.76 9.08 5.26
C GLU A 127 -11.00 8.15 4.06
N PHE A 128 -10.08 8.15 3.09
CA PHE A 128 -10.19 7.25 1.94
C PHE A 128 -10.03 5.78 2.34
N VAL A 129 -9.02 5.44 3.15
CA VAL A 129 -8.82 4.08 3.65
C VAL A 129 -10.02 3.61 4.46
N ASP A 130 -10.56 4.46 5.35
CA ASP A 130 -11.76 4.12 6.13
C ASP A 130 -13.01 3.90 5.27
N ALA A 131 -13.17 4.68 4.18
CA ALA A 131 -14.24 4.49 3.22
C ALA A 131 -14.10 3.15 2.46
N VAL A 132 -12.87 2.81 2.05
CA VAL A 132 -12.58 1.52 1.40
C VAL A 132 -12.84 0.35 2.33
N ILE A 133 -12.39 0.41 3.59
CA ILE A 133 -12.66 -0.66 4.58
C ILE A 133 -14.17 -0.84 4.78
N LYS A 134 -14.93 0.25 4.85
CA LYS A 134 -16.40 0.22 4.97
C LYS A 134 -17.05 -0.42 3.74
N ASP A 135 -16.62 -0.05 2.53
CA ASP A 135 -17.19 -0.56 1.27
C ASP A 135 -16.87 -2.06 1.09
N VAL A 136 -15.63 -2.48 1.40
CA VAL A 136 -15.24 -3.91 1.41
C VAL A 136 -16.05 -4.69 2.44
N GLY A 137 -16.25 -4.12 3.65
CA GLY A 137 -17.08 -4.72 4.70
C GLY A 137 -18.55 -4.90 4.33
N GLY A 138 -19.06 -4.08 3.40
CA GLY A 138 -20.41 -4.26 2.81
C GLY A 138 -20.50 -5.41 1.79
N LYS A 139 -19.35 -5.89 1.28
CA LYS A 139 -19.26 -6.96 0.28
C LYS A 139 -18.82 -8.31 0.88
N HIS A 140 -18.00 -8.24 1.92
CA HIS A 140 -17.41 -9.40 2.60
C HIS A 140 -17.49 -9.20 4.11
N GLN A 141 -17.84 -10.25 4.85
CA GLN A 141 -17.65 -10.23 6.30
C GLN A 141 -16.15 -10.13 6.59
N LEU A 142 -15.73 -9.07 7.26
CA LEU A 142 -14.33 -8.84 7.65
C LEU A 142 -14.12 -9.19 9.12
N ASP A 143 -12.93 -9.75 9.40
CA ASP A 143 -12.44 -9.91 10.76
C ASP A 143 -11.87 -8.56 11.25
N PRO A 144 -12.50 -7.93 12.27
CA PRO A 144 -12.09 -6.60 12.74
C PRO A 144 -10.69 -6.58 13.36
N GLU A 145 -10.13 -7.73 13.73
CA GLU A 145 -8.78 -7.86 14.28
C GLU A 145 -7.71 -7.99 13.20
N ARG A 146 -8.09 -8.36 11.96
CA ARG A 146 -7.17 -8.64 10.86
C ARG A 146 -7.31 -7.65 9.71
N THR A 147 -7.26 -6.35 10.02
CA THR A 147 -7.20 -5.29 9.00
C THR A 147 -5.85 -4.60 9.08
N PHE A 148 -5.02 -4.80 8.06
CA PHE A 148 -3.66 -4.30 8.00
C PHE A 148 -3.43 -3.41 6.79
N THR A 149 -2.44 -2.52 6.88
CA THR A 149 -1.92 -1.80 5.72
C THR A 149 -0.59 -2.40 5.25
N LEU A 150 -0.34 -2.39 3.95
CA LEU A 150 0.94 -2.68 3.31
C LEU A 150 1.35 -1.50 2.43
N THR A 151 2.50 -0.92 2.71
CA THR A 151 2.95 0.30 2.06
C THR A 151 4.46 0.29 1.82
N TRP A 152 4.91 1.10 0.85
CA TRP A 152 6.35 1.26 0.60
C TRP A 152 6.68 2.65 0.06
N SER A 153 7.87 3.14 0.36
CA SER A 153 8.42 4.40 -0.17
C SER A 153 7.49 5.59 0.11
N SER A 154 6.96 6.26 -0.90
CA SER A 154 6.13 7.47 -0.79
C SER A 154 4.84 7.31 0.02
N SER A 155 4.34 6.08 0.19
CA SER A 155 3.08 5.80 0.92
C SER A 155 3.24 5.54 2.42
N GLY A 156 4.46 5.32 2.91
CA GLY A 156 4.67 5.03 4.34
C GLY A 156 4.21 6.14 5.29
N PRO A 157 4.43 7.44 5.02
CA PRO A 157 3.89 8.52 5.88
C PRO A 157 2.38 8.42 6.06
N ALA A 158 1.64 8.08 4.99
CA ALA A 158 0.20 7.86 5.08
C ALA A 158 -0.17 6.63 5.90
N ALA A 159 0.62 5.53 5.81
CA ALA A 159 0.39 4.35 6.64
C ALA A 159 0.51 4.66 8.14
N TYR A 160 1.52 5.43 8.54
CA TYR A 160 1.63 5.90 9.93
C TYR A 160 0.41 6.74 10.32
N ALA A 161 0.00 7.70 9.47
CA ALA A 161 -1.16 8.54 9.76
C ALA A 161 -2.46 7.73 9.89
N VAL A 162 -2.71 6.81 8.96
CA VAL A 162 -3.86 5.91 8.97
C VAL A 162 -3.87 5.05 10.24
N SER A 163 -2.75 4.44 10.61
CA SER A 163 -2.66 3.59 11.80
C SER A 163 -2.91 4.35 13.12
N LEU A 164 -2.55 5.64 13.16
CA LEU A 164 -2.75 6.52 14.31
C LEU A 164 -4.16 7.14 14.36
N THR A 165 -4.97 7.00 13.31
CA THR A 165 -6.28 7.65 13.20
C THR A 165 -7.42 6.66 13.08
N SER A 166 -7.29 5.67 12.19
CA SER A 166 -8.33 4.67 11.94
C SER A 166 -8.48 3.70 13.11
N LYS A 167 -9.71 3.57 13.60
CA LYS A 167 -10.05 2.54 14.59
C LYS A 167 -10.17 1.14 13.98
N LYS A 168 -10.08 1.00 12.66
CA LYS A 168 -10.29 -0.26 11.94
C LYS A 168 -8.98 -0.95 11.59
N VAL A 169 -7.91 -0.18 11.36
CA VAL A 169 -6.58 -0.72 11.07
C VAL A 169 -5.91 -1.16 12.38
N THR A 170 -5.43 -2.38 12.42
CA THR A 170 -4.83 -3.00 13.63
C THR A 170 -3.33 -3.20 13.52
N GLY A 171 -2.75 -3.04 12.33
CA GLY A 171 -1.31 -3.14 12.12
C GLY A 171 -0.88 -2.63 10.75
N SER A 172 0.42 -2.40 10.58
CA SER A 172 0.98 -1.83 9.36
C SER A 172 2.32 -2.47 8.99
N PHE A 173 2.41 -2.95 7.74
CA PHE A 173 3.68 -3.28 7.10
C PHE A 173 4.17 -2.05 6.34
N ILE A 174 5.33 -1.51 6.70
CA ILE A 174 5.90 -0.31 6.09
C ILE A 174 7.31 -0.60 5.61
N ALA A 175 7.52 -0.55 4.29
CA ALA A 175 8.81 -0.84 3.67
C ALA A 175 9.51 0.42 3.16
N MET A 176 10.82 0.49 3.35
CA MET A 176 11.72 1.49 2.74
C MET A 176 11.13 2.90 2.68
N SER A 177 10.64 3.43 3.79
CA SER A 177 9.93 4.70 3.82
C SER A 177 10.49 5.67 4.86
N VAL A 178 10.05 6.92 4.76
CA VAL A 178 10.42 7.97 5.71
C VAL A 178 9.44 8.04 6.88
N PHE A 179 9.97 8.39 8.05
CA PHE A 179 9.19 8.69 9.25
C PHE A 179 9.37 10.16 9.62
N LYS A 180 8.26 10.91 9.67
CA LYS A 180 8.24 12.36 9.94
C LYS A 180 7.19 12.68 11.01
N PRO A 181 7.51 12.50 12.30
CA PRO A 181 6.53 12.63 13.40
C PRO A 181 5.86 14.01 13.47
N ALA A 182 6.52 15.08 13.01
CA ALA A 182 5.92 16.42 12.96
C ALA A 182 4.65 16.51 12.08
N PHE A 183 4.47 15.57 11.14
CA PHE A 183 3.31 15.49 10.25
C PHE A 183 2.38 14.32 10.59
N LEU A 184 2.47 13.78 11.79
CA LEU A 184 1.64 12.67 12.24
C LEU A 184 0.71 13.10 13.37
N PRO A 185 -0.42 12.40 13.59
CA PRO A 185 -1.16 12.47 14.84
C PRO A 185 -0.28 12.09 16.03
N PRO A 186 -0.70 12.39 17.28
CA PRO A 186 0.04 12.00 18.48
C PRO A 186 0.37 10.51 18.50
N LEU A 187 1.64 10.16 18.78
CA LEU A 187 2.15 8.78 18.67
C LEU A 187 1.58 7.86 19.76
N GLU A 188 1.05 8.40 20.85
CA GLU A 188 0.37 7.63 21.90
C GLU A 188 -0.83 6.81 21.35
N LYS A 189 -1.37 7.22 20.20
CA LYS A 189 -2.41 6.49 19.50
C LYS A 189 -1.91 5.18 18.86
N ALA A 190 -0.58 4.97 18.78
CA ALA A 190 0.02 3.72 18.31
C ALA A 190 -0.12 2.58 19.32
N LYS A 191 -0.51 2.88 20.58
CA LYS A 191 -0.65 1.86 21.61
C LYS A 191 -1.51 0.68 21.13
N GLY A 192 -0.93 -0.51 21.22
CA GLY A 192 -1.58 -1.74 20.79
C GLY A 192 -1.55 -2.03 19.28
N HIS A 193 -0.99 -1.15 18.46
CA HIS A 193 -0.76 -1.44 17.04
C HIS A 193 0.48 -2.31 16.82
N GLY A 194 0.43 -3.16 15.79
CA GLY A 194 1.59 -3.88 15.26
C GLY A 194 2.25 -3.11 14.11
N TYR A 195 3.56 -2.93 14.14
CA TYR A 195 4.32 -2.34 13.04
C TYR A 195 5.43 -3.29 12.59
N PHE A 196 5.35 -3.75 11.34
CA PHE A 196 6.44 -4.47 10.71
C PHE A 196 7.17 -3.52 9.75
N LEU A 197 8.36 -3.08 10.14
CA LEU A 197 9.20 -2.17 9.37
C LEU A 197 10.24 -2.99 8.59
N TYR A 198 10.33 -2.77 7.26
CA TYR A 198 11.25 -3.49 6.38
C TYR A 198 12.11 -2.50 5.61
N HIS A 199 13.40 -2.40 5.94
CA HIS A 199 14.24 -1.31 5.43
C HIS A 199 15.70 -1.75 5.24
N SER A 200 16.36 -1.20 4.21
CA SER A 200 17.79 -1.43 3.97
C SER A 200 18.65 -0.38 4.68
N PRO A 201 19.70 -0.78 5.39
CA PRO A 201 20.72 0.15 5.91
C PRO A 201 21.39 0.99 4.81
N ASP A 202 21.47 0.46 3.59
CA ASP A 202 22.07 1.11 2.42
C ASP A 202 21.11 2.04 1.66
N ASP A 203 19.89 2.26 2.17
CA ASP A 203 18.89 3.10 1.50
C ASP A 203 19.31 4.58 1.51
N ARG A 204 19.63 5.10 0.30
CA ARG A 204 20.02 6.49 0.09
C ARG A 204 18.85 7.41 -0.27
N VAL A 205 17.67 6.86 -0.51
CA VAL A 205 16.44 7.61 -0.82
C VAL A 205 15.65 7.90 0.45
N CYS A 206 15.42 6.86 1.25
CA CYS A 206 14.79 6.96 2.57
C CYS A 206 15.82 6.54 3.62
N PRO A 207 16.46 7.48 4.33
CA PRO A 207 17.55 7.16 5.26
C PRO A 207 17.13 6.16 6.33
N PHE A 208 17.90 5.08 6.50
CA PHE A 208 17.61 3.98 7.45
C PHE A 208 17.37 4.46 8.89
N ARG A 209 18.10 5.50 9.34
CA ARG A 209 17.89 6.12 10.65
C ARG A 209 16.44 6.53 10.92
N MET A 210 15.63 6.77 9.86
CA MET A 210 14.21 7.09 10.02
C MET A 210 13.39 5.85 10.39
N ALA A 211 13.77 4.67 9.91
CA ALA A 211 13.14 3.41 10.34
C ALA A 211 13.53 3.06 11.79
N GLU A 212 14.79 3.30 12.18
CA GLU A 212 15.24 3.15 13.57
C GLU A 212 14.50 4.12 14.51
N GLN A 213 14.34 5.38 14.09
CA GLN A 213 13.57 6.37 14.85
C GLN A 213 12.10 5.95 14.97
N ALA A 214 11.48 5.48 13.87
CA ALA A 214 10.10 5.00 13.89
C ALA A 214 9.94 3.82 14.85
N ALA A 215 10.84 2.84 14.81
CA ALA A 215 10.79 1.69 15.71
C ALA A 215 10.83 2.15 17.16
N LYS A 216 11.81 2.96 17.52
CA LYS A 216 11.99 3.48 18.88
C LYS A 216 10.80 4.29 19.38
N ASP A 217 10.31 5.23 18.58
CA ASP A 217 9.25 6.15 19.02
C ASP A 217 7.90 5.43 19.14
N LEU A 218 7.60 4.50 18.24
CA LEU A 218 6.38 3.70 18.28
C LEU A 218 6.39 2.69 19.44
N GLU A 219 7.53 2.04 19.72
CA GLU A 219 7.69 1.18 20.90
C GLU A 219 7.49 1.96 22.19
N ASN A 220 8.11 3.14 22.30
CA ASN A 220 7.93 4.03 23.46
C ASN A 220 6.47 4.49 23.65
N SER A 221 5.69 4.48 22.56
CA SER A 221 4.27 4.82 22.57
C SER A 221 3.36 3.60 22.80
N GLY A 222 3.92 2.43 23.11
CA GLY A 222 3.18 1.22 23.47
C GLY A 222 2.74 0.38 22.26
N ALA A 223 3.33 0.60 21.08
CA ALA A 223 3.16 -0.29 19.94
C ALA A 223 4.07 -1.51 20.04
N THR A 224 3.70 -2.60 19.33
CA THR A 224 4.60 -3.72 19.10
C THR A 224 5.27 -3.51 17.74
N VAL A 225 6.60 -3.45 17.72
CA VAL A 225 7.36 -3.14 16.50
C VAL A 225 8.36 -4.25 16.19
N LYS A 226 8.52 -4.53 14.90
CA LYS A 226 9.61 -5.35 14.37
C LYS A 226 10.28 -4.63 13.23
N LEU A 227 11.54 -4.25 13.40
CA LEU A 227 12.39 -3.74 12.33
C LEU A 227 13.20 -4.91 11.74
N THR A 228 13.02 -5.17 10.45
CA THR A 228 13.75 -6.19 9.69
C THR A 228 14.53 -5.51 8.58
N THR A 229 15.80 -5.90 8.43
CA THR A 229 16.69 -5.32 7.42
C THR A 229 16.88 -6.23 6.22
N TYR A 230 17.30 -5.63 5.09
CA TYR A 230 17.75 -6.30 3.89
C TYR A 230 18.90 -5.52 3.23
N GLU A 231 19.67 -6.17 2.39
CA GLU A 231 20.77 -5.53 1.65
C GLU A 231 20.31 -4.96 0.29
N GLY A 232 21.03 -3.96 -0.22
CA GLY A 232 20.91 -3.49 -1.60
C GLY A 232 20.11 -2.20 -1.80
N GLY A 233 19.87 -1.41 -0.76
CA GLY A 233 19.34 -0.05 -0.84
C GLY A 233 17.85 0.05 -1.14
N HIS A 234 17.41 1.18 -1.71
CA HIS A 234 15.99 1.45 -1.95
C HIS A 234 15.38 0.52 -2.99
N GLY A 235 14.22 -0.06 -2.70
CA GLY A 235 13.43 -0.91 -3.60
C GLY A 235 13.32 -2.36 -3.14
N TRP A 236 12.36 -3.05 -3.74
CA TRP A 236 12.13 -4.46 -3.48
C TRP A 236 13.29 -5.32 -4.02
N ARG A 237 13.61 -6.39 -3.31
CA ARG A 237 14.70 -7.33 -3.64
C ARG A 237 14.20 -8.76 -3.80
N ALA A 238 15.09 -9.67 -4.17
CA ALA A 238 14.79 -11.09 -4.24
C ALA A 238 14.18 -11.59 -2.91
N GLY A 239 13.19 -12.47 -2.99
CA GLY A 239 12.47 -12.96 -1.82
C GLY A 239 11.42 -12.00 -1.26
N LEU A 240 11.08 -10.91 -1.95
CA LEU A 240 10.11 -9.91 -1.47
C LEU A 240 8.77 -10.50 -1.05
N TYR A 241 8.25 -11.47 -1.79
CA TYR A 241 6.95 -12.10 -1.48
C TYR A 241 6.99 -12.89 -0.16
N ASP A 242 8.09 -13.56 0.12
CA ASP A 242 8.27 -14.26 1.40
C ASP A 242 8.41 -13.27 2.56
N GLN A 243 9.05 -12.14 2.35
CA GLN A 243 9.17 -11.10 3.38
C GLN A 243 7.82 -10.43 3.67
N ILE A 244 7.03 -10.15 2.63
CA ILE A 244 5.67 -9.63 2.82
C ILE A 244 4.81 -10.66 3.57
N ARG A 245 4.86 -11.94 3.20
CA ARG A 245 4.13 -13.01 3.89
C ARG A 245 4.51 -13.08 5.37
N LYS A 246 5.81 -13.15 5.67
CA LYS A 246 6.32 -13.14 7.06
C LYS A 246 5.86 -11.92 7.85
N GLY A 247 5.81 -10.76 7.20
CA GLY A 247 5.33 -9.53 7.84
C GLY A 247 3.84 -9.58 8.16
N VAL A 248 3.00 -10.06 7.23
CA VAL A 248 1.56 -10.22 7.46
C VAL A 248 1.30 -11.25 8.58
N GLU A 249 1.97 -12.41 8.53
CA GLU A 249 1.89 -13.44 9.58
C GLU A 249 2.36 -12.93 10.95
N TRP A 250 3.37 -12.06 10.96
CA TRP A 250 3.84 -11.43 12.19
C TRP A 250 2.79 -10.46 12.74
N LEU A 251 2.16 -9.64 11.88
CA LEU A 251 1.08 -8.74 12.28
C LEU A 251 -0.12 -9.51 12.87
N GLU A 252 -0.50 -10.65 12.30
CA GLU A 252 -1.57 -11.50 12.84
C GLU A 252 -1.31 -11.95 14.28
N LYS A 253 -0.05 -12.11 14.66
CA LYS A 253 0.36 -12.58 16.00
C LYS A 253 0.61 -11.45 17.00
N ASN A 254 0.81 -10.22 16.50
CA ASN A 254 1.37 -9.11 17.30
C ASN A 254 0.53 -7.82 17.23
N HIS A 255 -0.71 -7.89 16.77
CA HIS A 255 -1.67 -6.79 16.94
C HIS A 255 -2.40 -6.92 18.27
N ALA A 256 -2.77 -5.82 18.90
CA ALA A 256 -3.60 -5.88 20.09
C ALA A 256 -5.02 -6.29 19.74
N THR A 257 -5.54 -7.25 20.47
CA THR A 257 -6.98 -7.49 20.49
C THR A 257 -7.67 -6.30 21.13
N ARG A 258 -8.65 -5.69 20.45
CA ARG A 258 -9.36 -4.48 20.91
C ARG A 258 -10.16 -4.67 22.18
N ASP A 259 -10.38 -5.90 22.63
CA ASP A 259 -11.19 -6.25 23.80
C ASP A 259 -10.46 -6.15 25.15
N LYS A 260 -9.24 -5.59 25.18
CA LYS A 260 -8.46 -5.44 26.41
C LYS A 260 -8.18 -3.99 26.83
N GLN A 261 -9.00 -3.05 26.36
CA GLN A 261 -8.94 -1.66 26.82
C GLN A 261 -10.23 -1.23 27.50
#